data_a53188ba0162f864b089d53fb6565f60
#
_entry.id   a53188ba0162f864b089d53fb6565f60
#
_cell.length_a   1.000
_cell.length_b   1.000
_cell.length_c   1.000
_cell.angle_alpha   90.00
_cell.angle_beta   90.00
_cell.angle_gamma   90.00
#
_symmetry.space_group_name_H-M   'P 1'
#
loop_
_entity.id
_entity.type
_entity.pdbx_description
1 polymer ?
#
loop_
_entity_poly.entity_id
_entity_poly.type
_entity_poly.pdbx_seq_one_letter_code
_entity_poly.pdbx_strand_id
1 'polypeptide(L)'
;MNKLVILLLYFLLTVTAFPYTTTGQVLDPAMIGSYIDRFNMQDKELYVQHISNGQAKEFLSGNIPLFECPDKNIEEIYYFRWWTFRKHLKKTPDGFIVTEFLPDVPWAGK
;
A
#
# COMPACT_ATOMS: atom_id res chain seq x y z
N MET A 1 30.75 -38.00 -35.06
CA MET A 1 30.38 -36.67 -34.52
C MET A 1 31.67 -36.02 -33.99
N ASN A 2 31.98 -34.83 -34.43
CA ASN A 2 33.25 -34.17 -34.14
C ASN A 2 33.31 -33.75 -32.68
N LYS A 3 34.42 -34.05 -31.98
CA LYS A 3 34.59 -33.74 -30.54
C LYS A 3 34.26 -32.26 -30.21
N LEU A 4 34.52 -31.40 -31.17
CA LEU A 4 34.21 -29.97 -31.08
C LEU A 4 32.67 -29.67 -31.01
N VAL A 5 31.89 -30.44 -31.75
CA VAL A 5 30.40 -30.30 -31.77
C VAL A 5 29.79 -30.80 -30.45
N ILE A 6 30.38 -31.85 -29.87
CA ILE A 6 29.94 -32.36 -28.56
C ILE A 6 30.26 -31.36 -27.45
N LEU A 7 31.44 -30.74 -27.49
CA LEU A 7 31.83 -29.68 -26.52
C LEU A 7 30.93 -28.43 -26.63
N LEU A 8 30.61 -28.02 -27.83
CA LEU A 8 29.68 -26.90 -28.07
C LEU A 8 28.25 -27.20 -27.58
N LEU A 9 27.77 -28.43 -27.79
CA LEU A 9 26.46 -28.86 -27.26
C LEU A 9 26.45 -28.91 -25.73
N TYR A 10 27.51 -29.38 -25.08
CA TYR A 10 27.64 -29.35 -23.62
C TYR A 10 27.67 -27.92 -23.09
N PHE A 11 28.38 -27.01 -23.73
CA PHE A 11 28.44 -25.61 -23.36
C PHE A 11 27.10 -24.92 -23.52
N LEU A 12 26.35 -25.20 -24.57
CA LEU A 12 24.99 -24.67 -24.80
C LEU A 12 24.00 -25.19 -23.76
N LEU A 13 24.12 -26.46 -23.35
CA LEU A 13 23.23 -27.06 -22.34
C LEU A 13 23.47 -26.49 -20.93
N THR A 14 24.72 -26.11 -20.61
CA THR A 14 25.05 -25.56 -19.29
C THR A 14 24.60 -24.11 -19.14
N VAL A 15 24.50 -23.34 -20.22
CA VAL A 15 24.02 -21.94 -20.19
C VAL A 15 22.51 -21.84 -19.95
N THR A 16 21.74 -22.88 -20.29
CA THR A 16 20.28 -22.87 -20.11
C THR A 16 19.82 -23.32 -18.71
N ALA A 17 20.72 -23.78 -17.85
CA ALA A 17 20.41 -24.38 -16.56
C ALA A 17 20.54 -23.41 -15.36
N PHE A 18 20.65 -22.09 -15.58
CA PHE A 18 20.57 -21.14 -14.48
C PHE A 18 19.12 -21.01 -14.05
N PRO A 19 18.73 -21.47 -12.84
CA PRO A 19 17.40 -21.17 -12.31
C PRO A 19 17.33 -19.66 -12.08
N TYR A 20 16.52 -18.97 -12.85
CA TYR A 20 16.13 -17.61 -12.55
C TYR A 20 15.26 -17.66 -11.28
N THR A 21 15.87 -17.56 -10.12
CA THR A 21 15.15 -17.31 -8.88
C THR A 21 14.68 -15.86 -8.92
N THR A 22 13.48 -15.62 -9.40
CA THR A 22 12.77 -14.37 -9.15
C THR A 22 12.40 -14.36 -7.67
N THR A 23 13.26 -13.79 -6.83
CA THR A 23 12.86 -13.43 -5.48
C THR A 23 11.82 -12.33 -5.60
N GLY A 24 10.54 -12.69 -5.48
CA GLY A 24 9.48 -11.70 -5.34
C GLY A 24 9.78 -10.89 -4.08
N GLN A 25 10.13 -9.62 -4.25
CA GLN A 25 10.33 -8.72 -3.13
C GLN A 25 8.97 -8.43 -2.51
N VAL A 26 8.76 -8.87 -1.28
CA VAL A 26 7.59 -8.51 -0.50
C VAL A 26 7.79 -7.07 0.00
N LEU A 27 6.80 -6.19 -0.27
CA LEU A 27 6.86 -4.80 0.16
C LEU A 27 6.80 -4.72 1.70
N ASP A 28 7.63 -3.87 2.29
CA ASP A 28 7.65 -3.65 3.73
C ASP A 28 6.57 -2.62 4.12
N PRO A 29 5.65 -2.95 5.06
CA PRO A 29 4.67 -1.98 5.57
C PRO A 29 5.27 -0.69 6.13
N ALA A 30 6.53 -0.70 6.56
CA ALA A 30 7.22 0.49 7.04
C ALA A 30 7.36 1.59 5.97
N MET A 31 7.32 1.22 4.68
CA MET A 31 7.47 2.17 3.57
C MET A 31 6.41 3.28 3.55
N ILE A 32 5.20 3.00 4.05
CA ILE A 32 4.10 3.98 4.07
C ILE A 32 4.25 5.03 5.18
N GLY A 33 5.14 4.79 6.15
CA GLY A 33 5.26 5.63 7.35
C GLY A 33 5.54 7.10 7.03
N SER A 34 6.46 7.38 6.11
CA SER A 34 6.83 8.74 5.71
C SER A 34 5.68 9.51 5.03
N TYR A 35 4.84 8.82 4.27
CA TYR A 35 3.64 9.41 3.66
C TYR A 35 2.63 9.80 4.74
N ILE A 36 2.33 8.89 5.66
CA ILE A 36 1.34 9.12 6.71
C ILE A 36 1.77 10.21 7.68
N ASP A 37 3.04 10.22 8.08
CA ASP A 37 3.58 11.25 8.96
C ASP A 37 3.44 12.65 8.32
N ARG A 38 3.72 12.77 7.02
CA ARG A 38 3.54 14.03 6.27
C ARG A 38 2.08 14.46 6.17
N PHE A 39 1.16 13.53 5.90
CA PHE A 39 -0.28 13.84 5.84
C PHE A 39 -0.80 14.28 7.21
N ASN A 40 -0.38 13.59 8.27
CA ASN A 40 -0.76 13.95 9.63
C ASN A 40 -0.27 15.35 10.03
N MET A 41 0.96 15.73 9.66
CA MET A 41 1.49 17.07 9.93
C MET A 41 0.69 18.18 9.24
N GLN A 42 0.06 17.91 8.11
CA GLN A 42 -0.71 18.90 7.37
C GLN A 42 -2.18 18.96 7.81
N ASP A 43 -2.65 17.98 8.58
CA ASP A 43 -4.03 17.87 9.00
C ASP A 43 -4.24 18.35 10.45
N LYS A 44 -5.20 19.25 10.63
CA LYS A 44 -5.56 19.79 11.97
C LYS A 44 -6.52 18.90 12.77
N GLU A 45 -6.96 17.77 12.19
CA GLU A 45 -7.92 16.83 12.79
C GLU A 45 -9.16 17.55 13.40
N LEU A 46 -9.77 18.43 12.61
CA LEU A 46 -10.87 19.29 13.04
C LEU A 46 -12.15 18.54 13.45
N TYR A 47 -12.31 17.29 12.98
CA TYR A 47 -13.50 16.48 13.22
C TYR A 47 -13.14 15.20 13.98
N VAL A 48 -14.06 14.77 14.84
CA VAL A 48 -13.92 13.50 15.54
C VAL A 48 -13.89 12.35 14.54
N GLN A 49 -12.87 11.53 14.62
CA GLN A 49 -12.64 10.40 13.73
C GLN A 49 -12.60 9.11 14.56
N HIS A 50 -13.16 8.02 14.01
CA HIS A 50 -13.07 6.71 14.66
C HIS A 50 -11.60 6.21 14.72
N ILE A 51 -10.84 6.48 13.66
CA ILE A 51 -9.41 6.20 13.59
C ILE A 51 -8.69 7.56 13.49
N SER A 52 -8.08 8.00 14.57
CA SER A 52 -7.37 9.27 14.66
C SER A 52 -6.12 9.32 13.80
N ASN A 53 -5.54 10.51 13.59
CA ASN A 53 -4.26 10.67 12.91
C ASN A 53 -3.14 9.87 13.62
N GLY A 54 -3.14 9.83 14.95
CA GLY A 54 -2.17 9.04 15.72
C GLY A 54 -2.27 7.53 15.49
N GLN A 55 -3.44 7.02 15.12
CA GLN A 55 -3.69 5.61 14.84
C GLN A 55 -3.57 5.26 13.35
N ALA A 56 -3.45 6.28 12.47
CA ALA A 56 -3.49 6.11 11.02
C ALA A 56 -2.40 5.16 10.51
N LYS A 57 -1.20 5.26 11.04
CA LYS A 57 -0.05 4.46 10.59
C LYS A 57 -0.27 2.97 10.89
N GLU A 58 -0.64 2.65 12.12
CA GLU A 58 -0.91 1.26 12.52
C GLU A 58 -2.07 0.67 11.72
N PHE A 59 -3.17 1.42 11.64
CA PHE A 59 -4.34 0.97 10.88
C PHE A 59 -4.03 0.72 9.40
N LEU A 60 -3.38 1.65 8.72
CA LEU A 60 -3.11 1.52 7.30
C LEU A 60 -2.07 0.44 7.00
N SER A 61 -1.03 0.32 7.82
CA SER A 61 -0.01 -0.73 7.64
C SER A 61 -0.58 -2.15 7.71
N GLY A 62 -1.65 -2.35 8.47
CA GLY A 62 -2.28 -3.67 8.64
C GLY A 62 -3.50 -3.93 7.74
N ASN A 63 -4.08 -2.89 7.11
CA ASN A 63 -5.40 -3.03 6.50
C ASN A 63 -5.47 -2.65 5.01
N ILE A 64 -4.40 -2.13 4.42
CA ILE A 64 -4.41 -1.75 3.00
C ILE A 64 -3.39 -2.55 2.20
N PRO A 65 -3.62 -2.78 0.90
CA PRO A 65 -2.60 -3.32 0.02
C PRO A 65 -1.44 -2.33 -0.11
N LEU A 66 -0.22 -2.83 -0.05
CA LEU A 66 0.96 -2.01 -0.31
C LEU A 66 1.12 -1.81 -1.82
N PHE A 67 1.60 -0.63 -2.18
CA PHE A 67 1.80 -0.23 -3.57
C PHE A 67 3.12 0.52 -3.71
N GLU A 68 3.93 0.10 -4.66
CA GLU A 68 5.16 0.79 -5.05
C GLU A 68 5.13 1.10 -6.55
N CYS A 69 5.53 2.31 -6.90
CA CYS A 69 5.53 2.79 -8.27
C CYS A 69 6.77 3.65 -8.53
N PRO A 70 7.36 3.58 -9.73
CA PRO A 70 8.46 4.47 -10.11
C PRO A 70 8.08 5.96 -10.03
N ASP A 71 6.82 6.30 -10.36
CA ASP A 71 6.29 7.65 -10.18
C ASP A 71 5.80 7.85 -8.73
N LYS A 72 6.61 8.56 -7.95
CA LYS A 72 6.32 8.81 -6.52
C LYS A 72 5.12 9.72 -6.29
N ASN A 73 4.67 10.50 -7.27
CA ASN A 73 3.43 11.28 -7.15
C ASN A 73 2.21 10.34 -7.19
N ILE A 74 2.22 9.34 -8.05
CA ILE A 74 1.15 8.32 -8.11
C ILE A 74 1.12 7.52 -6.81
N GLU A 75 2.26 7.11 -6.29
CA GLU A 75 2.38 6.40 -5.03
C GLU A 75 1.87 7.24 -3.85
N GLU A 76 2.22 8.53 -3.80
CA GLU A 76 1.71 9.46 -2.78
C GLU A 76 0.19 9.62 -2.86
N ILE A 77 -0.38 9.80 -4.05
CA ILE A 77 -1.82 9.91 -4.25
C ILE A 77 -2.52 8.63 -3.78
N TYR A 78 -1.97 7.46 -4.09
CA TYR A 78 -2.50 6.17 -3.63
C TYR A 78 -2.62 6.13 -2.10
N TYR A 79 -1.54 6.42 -1.37
CA TYR A 79 -1.55 6.41 0.09
C TYR A 79 -2.39 7.54 0.69
N PHE A 80 -2.44 8.71 0.04
CA PHE A 80 -3.30 9.80 0.46
C PHE A 80 -4.78 9.41 0.38
N ARG A 81 -5.19 8.66 -0.65
CA ARG A 81 -6.58 8.17 -0.77
C ARG A 81 -6.96 7.22 0.36
N TRP A 82 -6.09 6.30 0.74
CA TRP A 82 -6.32 5.44 1.88
C TRP A 82 -6.32 6.20 3.21
N TRP A 83 -5.42 7.16 3.34
CA TRP A 83 -5.35 8.00 4.54
C TRP A 83 -6.63 8.85 4.70
N THR A 84 -7.20 9.40 3.63
CA THR A 84 -8.48 10.12 3.66
C THR A 84 -9.66 9.17 3.88
N PHE A 85 -9.67 8.00 3.22
CA PHE A 85 -10.73 7.00 3.37
C PHE A 85 -10.95 6.60 4.84
N ARG A 86 -9.89 6.38 5.62
CA ARG A 86 -10.04 6.05 7.04
C ARG A 86 -10.80 7.08 7.85
N LYS A 87 -10.73 8.36 7.47
CA LYS A 87 -11.46 9.46 8.16
C LYS A 87 -12.97 9.32 8.01
N HIS A 88 -13.40 8.71 6.92
CA HIS A 88 -14.82 8.48 6.62
C HIS A 88 -15.38 7.22 7.26
N LEU A 89 -14.54 6.40 7.89
CA LEU A 89 -14.98 5.22 8.65
C LEU A 89 -15.57 5.65 9.98
N LYS A 90 -16.85 5.29 10.20
CA LYS A 90 -17.54 5.50 11.48
C LYS A 90 -18.03 4.18 12.04
N LYS A 91 -17.90 4.01 13.35
CA LYS A 91 -18.43 2.85 14.07
C LYS A 91 -19.85 3.13 14.49
N THR A 92 -20.74 2.18 14.23
CA THR A 92 -22.14 2.18 14.67
C THR A 92 -22.40 0.94 15.54
N PRO A 93 -23.55 0.86 16.22
CA PRO A 93 -23.92 -0.36 16.95
C PRO A 93 -23.96 -1.62 16.08
N ASP A 94 -24.30 -1.48 14.80
CA ASP A 94 -24.46 -2.58 13.85
C ASP A 94 -23.19 -2.88 13.02
N GLY A 95 -22.09 -2.12 13.24
CA GLY A 95 -20.83 -2.31 12.53
C GLY A 95 -20.21 -1.00 12.05
N PHE A 96 -19.51 -1.04 10.92
CA PHE A 96 -18.82 0.10 10.33
C PHE A 96 -19.55 0.59 9.10
N ILE A 97 -19.60 1.93 8.96
CA ILE A 97 -20.10 2.59 7.76
C ILE A 97 -19.03 3.53 7.21
N VAL A 98 -19.12 3.83 5.92
CA VAL A 98 -18.34 4.88 5.25
C VAL A 98 -19.26 6.06 5.03
N THR A 99 -18.89 7.22 5.54
CA THR A 99 -19.69 8.46 5.39
C THR A 99 -19.16 9.29 4.22
N GLU A 100 -20.07 10.01 3.56
CA GLU A 100 -19.72 10.95 2.51
C GLU A 100 -19.09 12.23 3.09
N PHE A 101 -19.56 12.66 4.25
CA PHE A 101 -19.10 13.87 4.91
C PHE A 101 -18.37 13.56 6.21
N LEU A 102 -17.31 14.34 6.51
CA LEU A 102 -16.62 14.27 7.79
C LEU A 102 -17.41 14.89 8.95
N PRO A 103 -17.97 16.11 8.83
CA PRO A 103 -18.86 16.67 9.84
C PRO A 103 -20.23 16.00 9.82
N ASP A 104 -20.93 16.05 10.96
CA ASP A 104 -22.35 15.72 11.00
C ASP A 104 -23.15 16.78 10.24
N VAL A 105 -23.90 16.35 9.25
CA VAL A 105 -24.75 17.21 8.42
C VAL A 105 -26.23 16.86 8.65
N PRO A 106 -27.08 17.83 9.02
CA PRO A 106 -28.45 17.56 9.43
C PRO A 106 -29.33 16.90 8.37
N TRP A 107 -28.98 17.10 7.10
CA TRP A 107 -29.75 16.60 5.95
C TRP A 107 -29.25 15.24 5.43
N ALA A 108 -28.12 14.74 5.89
CA ALA A 108 -27.58 13.46 5.39
C ALA A 108 -28.14 12.23 6.11
N GLY A 109 -29.05 12.42 7.06
CA GLY A 109 -29.58 11.34 7.89
C GLY A 109 -28.55 10.82 8.92
N LYS A 110 -29.06 10.22 10.00
CA LYS A 110 -28.25 9.54 11.00
C LYS A 110 -28.17 8.06 10.68
#